data_9a3e1e717507e303da391ab8ffe4bd27
#
_entry.id   9a3e1e717507e303da391ab8ffe4bd27
#
_cell.length_a   1.000
_cell.length_b   1.000
_cell.length_c   1.000
_cell.angle_alpha   90.00
_cell.angle_beta   90.00
_cell.angle_gamma   90.00
#
_symmetry.space_group_name_H-M   'P 1'
#
loop_
_entity.id
_entity.type
_entity.pdbx_description
1 polymer ?
#
loop_
_entity_poly.entity_id
_entity_poly.type
_entity_poly.pdbx_seq_one_letter_code
_entity_poly.pdbx_strand_id
1 'polypeptide(L)'
;MSVTVNKPLSLAKELFLSIALVAQEISSDTVKEMKKDFGESVIRNSVIRILTNKGYIQKIGERSEYGYVLTGDGYDYVRIKMPDKFPYLIFRAPTHIYDRVRRVKRRQMSLVLYHLYREGVAFDHHLTELDAMINGEPAEIKEPFFVTQREISQSSTQLNTAYGTRFFGVIVTQTKIIIVYAPSKDKNLYARTESGFYQSITCAFSAATPPFNLPTNIEYIYFYQTDEDMMDSFSEKGKRNVHTASTYRTYCNSRLKQSYIYRMNGNTFRLSDILDTDKRKAIDAVFSEYYEVQPRAVSHLKDVHVCGFYRNTDIPVFMLWDLSPSALVSAIDYTRQPGFGIDGKVYLMCFEEDADLIAEILNTDRQLAKHFAICDLPYQEVMQYINGEIARID
;
A
#
# COMPACT_ATOMS: atom_id res chain seq x y z
N MET A 1 -29.59 40.80 -4.39
CA MET A 1 -28.59 39.90 -3.81
C MET A 1 -27.95 39.12 -4.95
N SER A 2 -26.71 39.45 -5.31
CA SER A 2 -25.97 38.73 -6.37
C SER A 2 -25.59 37.36 -5.81
N VAL A 3 -26.14 36.31 -6.39
CA VAL A 3 -25.70 34.95 -6.16
C VAL A 3 -24.25 34.85 -6.63
N THR A 4 -23.32 34.86 -5.70
CA THR A 4 -21.90 34.65 -6.00
C THR A 4 -21.77 33.20 -6.44
N VAL A 5 -21.73 32.99 -7.76
CA VAL A 5 -21.44 31.65 -8.35
C VAL A 5 -20.10 31.21 -7.80
N ASN A 6 -20.12 30.26 -6.90
CA ASN A 6 -18.91 29.71 -6.30
C ASN A 6 -18.08 29.04 -7.40
N LYS A 7 -17.00 29.71 -7.87
CA LYS A 7 -16.07 29.09 -8.81
C LYS A 7 -15.55 27.78 -8.21
N PRO A 8 -15.54 26.69 -9.02
CA PRO A 8 -14.98 25.42 -8.58
C PRO A 8 -13.51 25.59 -8.19
N LEU A 9 -13.06 24.78 -7.27
CA LEU A 9 -11.65 24.75 -6.89
C LEU A 9 -10.82 24.19 -8.07
N SER A 10 -9.56 24.65 -8.20
CA SER A 10 -8.65 23.95 -9.10
C SER A 10 -8.31 22.56 -8.51
N LEU A 11 -8.09 21.57 -9.37
CA LEU A 11 -7.77 20.19 -8.97
C LEU A 11 -6.64 20.13 -7.92
N ALA A 12 -5.54 20.86 -8.14
CA ALA A 12 -4.42 20.93 -7.19
C ALA A 12 -4.82 21.47 -5.80
N LYS A 13 -5.73 22.46 -5.75
CA LYS A 13 -6.21 23.02 -4.49
C LYS A 13 -7.18 22.07 -3.79
N GLU A 14 -8.07 21.45 -4.55
CA GLU A 14 -9.00 20.46 -4.05
C GLU A 14 -8.26 19.27 -3.44
N LEU A 15 -7.31 18.69 -4.17
CA LEU A 15 -6.48 17.60 -3.69
C LEU A 15 -5.70 17.97 -2.43
N PHE A 16 -5.06 19.18 -2.42
CA PHE A 16 -4.35 19.67 -1.26
C PHE A 16 -5.26 19.73 -0.02
N LEU A 17 -6.46 20.28 -0.16
CA LEU A 17 -7.42 20.40 0.93
C LEU A 17 -7.95 19.04 1.37
N SER A 18 -8.22 18.12 0.44
CA SER A 18 -8.66 16.74 0.75
C SER A 18 -7.59 15.97 1.55
N ILE A 19 -6.34 16.03 1.13
CA ILE A 19 -5.24 15.42 1.87
C ILE A 19 -5.08 16.07 3.26
N ALA A 20 -5.13 17.43 3.34
CA ALA A 20 -5.03 18.14 4.62
C ALA A 20 -6.16 17.75 5.58
N LEU A 21 -7.36 17.52 5.05
CA LEU A 21 -8.53 17.12 5.82
C LEU A 21 -8.37 15.69 6.36
N VAL A 22 -8.05 14.74 5.50
CA VAL A 22 -8.01 13.31 5.82
C VAL A 22 -6.77 12.95 6.64
N ALA A 23 -5.57 13.35 6.22
CA ALA A 23 -4.32 13.12 6.93
C ALA A 23 -4.14 14.01 8.15
N GLN A 24 -4.84 15.14 8.24
CA GLN A 24 -4.71 16.21 9.25
C GLN A 24 -3.39 17.00 9.20
N GLU A 25 -2.48 16.68 8.33
CA GLU A 25 -1.24 17.41 8.04
C GLU A 25 -0.73 17.00 6.66
N ILE A 26 -0.35 17.97 5.84
CA ILE A 26 0.38 17.70 4.60
C ILE A 26 1.87 17.87 4.87
N SER A 27 2.65 16.82 4.61
CA SER A 27 4.10 16.86 4.80
C SER A 27 4.82 17.68 3.74
N SER A 28 6.03 18.15 4.08
CA SER A 28 6.95 18.74 3.10
C SER A 28 7.23 17.82 1.92
N ASP A 29 7.28 16.52 2.15
CA ASP A 29 7.55 15.53 1.09
C ASP A 29 6.36 15.40 0.16
N THR A 30 5.13 15.33 0.69
CA THR A 30 3.92 15.38 -0.13
C THR A 30 3.86 16.65 -0.98
N VAL A 31 4.20 17.80 -0.39
CA VAL A 31 4.27 19.07 -1.14
C VAL A 31 5.31 19.01 -2.26
N LYS A 32 6.46 18.36 -2.04
CA LYS A 32 7.47 18.18 -3.10
C LYS A 32 6.94 17.35 -4.26
N GLU A 33 6.27 16.23 -3.97
CA GLU A 33 5.67 15.39 -5.00
C GLU A 33 4.57 16.15 -5.76
N MET A 34 3.67 16.84 -5.05
CA MET A 34 2.65 17.68 -5.70
C MET A 34 3.27 18.75 -6.62
N LYS A 35 4.42 19.32 -6.26
CA LYS A 35 5.12 20.30 -7.10
C LYS A 35 5.67 19.68 -8.39
N LYS A 36 6.11 18.43 -8.35
CA LYS A 36 6.56 17.72 -9.56
C LYS A 36 5.41 17.55 -10.55
N ASP A 37 4.24 17.16 -10.08
CA ASP A 37 3.10 16.82 -10.93
C ASP A 37 2.29 18.05 -11.38
N PHE A 38 2.06 19.02 -10.49
CA PHE A 38 1.26 20.21 -10.77
C PHE A 38 2.09 21.46 -11.11
N GLY A 39 3.39 21.41 -10.91
CA GLY A 39 4.30 22.54 -11.09
C GLY A 39 4.51 23.38 -9.82
N GLU A 40 5.75 23.79 -9.60
CA GLU A 40 6.19 24.58 -8.41
C GLU A 40 5.35 25.83 -8.20
N SER A 41 5.13 26.62 -9.29
CA SER A 41 4.39 27.88 -9.22
C SER A 41 2.93 27.68 -8.83
N VAL A 42 2.29 26.61 -9.32
CA VAL A 42 0.89 26.30 -9.00
C VAL A 42 0.76 25.99 -7.52
N ILE A 43 1.54 25.07 -7.00
CA ILE A 43 1.45 24.66 -5.60
C ILE A 43 1.86 25.80 -4.67
N ARG A 44 2.98 26.49 -4.94
CA ARG A 44 3.48 27.54 -4.07
C ARG A 44 2.58 28.78 -4.08
N ASN A 45 2.23 29.30 -5.27
CA ASN A 45 1.58 30.60 -5.42
C ASN A 45 0.06 30.50 -5.45
N SER A 46 -0.50 29.50 -6.13
CA SER A 46 -1.95 29.39 -6.32
C SER A 46 -2.64 28.54 -5.24
N VAL A 47 -1.90 27.68 -4.53
CA VAL A 47 -2.45 26.87 -3.43
C VAL A 47 -1.96 27.40 -2.10
N ILE A 48 -0.69 27.16 -1.75
CA ILE A 48 -0.18 27.40 -0.39
C ILE A 48 -0.26 28.88 -0.03
N ARG A 49 0.27 29.79 -0.86
CA ARG A 49 0.26 31.22 -0.57
C ARG A 49 -1.16 31.78 -0.39
N ILE A 50 -2.09 31.37 -1.27
CA ILE A 50 -3.47 31.85 -1.17
C ILE A 50 -4.15 31.34 0.10
N LEU A 51 -4.01 30.04 0.40
CA LEU A 51 -4.64 29.45 1.57
C LEU A 51 -4.04 29.99 2.88
N THR A 52 -2.71 30.20 2.92
CA THR A 52 -2.03 30.81 4.08
C THR A 52 -2.45 32.26 4.29
N ASN A 53 -2.47 33.10 3.22
CA ASN A 53 -2.86 34.50 3.32
C ASN A 53 -4.31 34.69 3.77
N LYS A 54 -5.18 33.72 3.48
CA LYS A 54 -6.57 33.71 3.95
C LYS A 54 -6.73 33.08 5.34
N GLY A 55 -5.66 32.62 5.97
CA GLY A 55 -5.70 31.98 7.28
C GLY A 55 -6.31 30.57 7.27
N TYR A 56 -6.54 29.94 6.13
CA TYR A 56 -7.16 28.61 6.06
C TYR A 56 -6.19 27.47 6.39
N ILE A 57 -4.90 27.70 6.18
CA ILE A 57 -3.84 26.77 6.57
C ILE A 57 -2.76 27.48 7.36
N GLN A 58 -2.11 26.72 8.23
CA GLN A 58 -0.90 27.20 8.92
C GLN A 58 0.24 26.22 8.72
N LYS A 59 1.45 26.78 8.59
CA LYS A 59 2.68 25.98 8.58
C LYS A 59 3.06 25.61 10.00
N ILE A 60 3.41 24.34 10.21
CA ILE A 60 3.89 23.81 11.50
C ILE A 60 5.21 23.08 11.31
N GLY A 61 6.02 23.04 12.36
CA GLY A 61 7.35 22.43 12.31
C GLY A 61 8.39 23.30 11.61
N GLU A 62 9.63 22.83 11.61
CA GLU A 62 10.79 23.58 11.13
C GLU A 62 11.61 22.78 10.12
N ARG A 63 12.45 23.47 9.35
CA ARG A 63 13.40 22.90 8.38
C ARG A 63 12.72 21.88 7.44
N SER A 64 13.29 20.69 7.36
CA SER A 64 12.79 19.57 6.52
C SER A 64 11.54 18.90 7.09
N GLU A 65 11.23 19.11 8.38
CA GLU A 65 10.09 18.48 9.07
C GLU A 65 8.84 19.38 9.13
N TYR A 66 8.76 20.41 8.29
CA TYR A 66 7.56 21.23 8.22
C TYR A 66 6.40 20.52 7.52
N GLY A 67 5.20 20.93 7.87
CA GLY A 67 3.97 20.53 7.20
C GLY A 67 2.95 21.67 7.25
N TYR A 68 1.77 21.44 6.66
CA TYR A 68 0.64 22.36 6.68
C TYR A 68 -0.57 21.66 7.27
N VAL A 69 -1.27 22.37 8.16
CA VAL A 69 -2.53 21.91 8.77
C VAL A 69 -3.64 22.89 8.49
N LEU A 70 -4.88 22.41 8.41
CA LEU A 70 -6.04 23.28 8.34
C LEU A 70 -6.24 23.99 9.68
N THR A 71 -6.57 25.26 9.64
CA THR A 71 -7.04 26.04 10.78
C THR A 71 -8.55 25.82 11.01
N GLY A 72 -9.14 26.38 12.05
CA GLY A 72 -10.59 26.39 12.23
C GLY A 72 -11.31 26.96 11.01
N ASP A 73 -10.89 28.15 10.55
CA ASP A 73 -11.43 28.78 9.36
C ASP A 73 -11.19 27.95 8.08
N GLY A 74 -10.09 27.19 8.05
CA GLY A 74 -9.79 26.24 6.99
C GLY A 74 -10.80 25.09 6.93
N TYR A 75 -11.18 24.53 8.07
CA TYR A 75 -12.23 23.50 8.14
C TYR A 75 -13.58 24.03 7.68
N ASP A 76 -13.96 25.25 8.11
CA ASP A 76 -15.20 25.88 7.65
C ASP A 76 -15.17 26.20 6.15
N TYR A 77 -14.03 26.64 5.64
CA TYR A 77 -13.85 26.84 4.19
C TYR A 77 -14.02 25.54 3.39
N VAL A 78 -13.42 24.43 3.85
CA VAL A 78 -13.57 23.12 3.19
C VAL A 78 -15.03 22.66 3.26
N ARG A 79 -15.71 22.81 4.40
CA ARG A 79 -17.13 22.47 4.57
C ARG A 79 -18.03 23.20 3.56
N ILE A 80 -17.73 24.48 3.28
CA ILE A 80 -18.51 25.28 2.32
C ILE A 80 -18.17 24.92 0.87
N LYS A 81 -16.90 24.64 0.57
CA LYS A 81 -16.43 24.43 -0.80
C LYS A 81 -16.48 22.99 -1.28
N MET A 82 -16.46 22.07 -0.34
CA MET A 82 -16.43 20.64 -0.57
C MET A 82 -17.45 19.96 0.36
N PRO A 83 -18.75 20.34 0.29
CA PRO A 83 -19.78 19.88 1.23
C PRO A 83 -19.91 18.36 1.20
N ASP A 84 -19.75 17.75 0.04
CA ASP A 84 -19.87 16.31 -0.17
C ASP A 84 -18.81 15.50 0.61
N LYS A 85 -17.72 16.13 1.05
CA LYS A 85 -16.66 15.48 1.84
C LYS A 85 -16.91 15.47 3.34
N PHE A 86 -18.03 16.03 3.80
CA PHE A 86 -18.33 16.18 5.23
C PHE A 86 -19.50 15.35 5.78
N PRO A 87 -20.37 14.71 5.02
CA PRO A 87 -21.59 14.14 5.57
C PRO A 87 -21.38 13.00 6.59
N TYR A 88 -20.24 12.34 6.56
CA TYR A 88 -20.00 11.09 7.31
C TYR A 88 -19.04 11.23 8.48
N LEU A 89 -18.24 12.28 8.54
CA LEU A 89 -17.22 12.43 9.57
C LEU A 89 -17.31 13.79 10.25
N ILE A 90 -17.22 13.78 11.57
CA ILE A 90 -16.98 14.98 12.34
C ILE A 90 -15.49 15.30 12.20
N PHE A 91 -15.10 15.95 11.10
CA PHE A 91 -13.75 16.46 10.98
C PHE A 91 -13.55 17.60 11.98
N ARG A 92 -12.64 17.38 12.91
CA ARG A 92 -12.22 18.39 13.87
C ARG A 92 -10.78 18.75 13.61
N ALA A 93 -10.44 20.01 13.87
CA ALA A 93 -9.04 20.42 13.88
C ALA A 93 -8.23 19.46 14.77
N PRO A 94 -7.05 19.02 14.31
CA PRO A 94 -6.27 18.08 15.08
C PRO A 94 -5.87 18.67 16.43
N THR A 95 -6.10 17.95 17.50
CA THR A 95 -5.54 18.26 18.82
C THR A 95 -4.05 17.87 18.81
N HIS A 96 -3.24 18.53 19.62
CA HIS A 96 -1.81 18.23 19.72
C HIS A 96 -1.07 18.30 18.37
N ILE A 97 -1.27 19.39 17.63
CA ILE A 97 -0.66 19.61 16.32
C ILE A 97 0.87 19.59 16.34
N TYR A 98 1.49 19.90 17.49
CA TYR A 98 2.93 19.90 17.69
C TYR A 98 3.49 18.58 18.25
N ASP A 99 2.66 17.60 18.56
CA ASP A 99 3.10 16.27 19.04
C ASP A 99 3.87 15.54 17.92
N ARG A 100 5.17 15.37 18.15
CA ARG A 100 6.10 14.78 17.15
C ARG A 100 5.66 13.38 16.70
N VAL A 101 5.23 12.54 17.63
CA VAL A 101 4.84 11.15 17.30
C VAL A 101 3.60 11.10 16.43
N ARG A 102 2.59 11.93 16.76
CA ARG A 102 1.36 12.04 15.96
C ARG A 102 1.62 12.67 14.60
N ARG A 103 2.51 13.65 14.53
CA ARG A 103 2.91 14.30 13.29
C ARG A 103 3.57 13.33 12.33
N VAL A 104 4.47 12.46 12.80
CA VAL A 104 5.09 11.43 11.94
C VAL A 104 4.02 10.61 11.22
N LYS A 105 3.00 10.12 11.95
CA LYS A 105 1.92 9.35 11.34
C LYS A 105 1.09 10.16 10.33
N ARG A 106 0.74 11.43 10.66
CA ARG A 106 -0.02 12.31 9.75
C ARG A 106 0.75 12.59 8.47
N ARG A 107 2.04 12.87 8.59
CA ARG A 107 2.94 13.15 7.45
C ARG A 107 3.07 11.92 6.53
N GLN A 108 3.27 10.75 7.10
CA GLN A 108 3.26 9.49 6.33
C GLN A 108 1.92 9.27 5.65
N MET A 109 0.80 9.46 6.38
CA MET A 109 -0.55 9.36 5.81
C MET A 109 -0.72 10.29 4.61
N SER A 110 -0.26 11.55 4.71
CA SER A 110 -0.39 12.50 3.59
C SER A 110 0.36 12.04 2.35
N LEU A 111 1.51 11.41 2.51
CA LEU A 111 2.29 10.89 1.39
C LEU A 111 1.62 9.65 0.79
N VAL A 112 1.14 8.73 1.63
CA VAL A 112 0.37 7.55 1.17
C VAL A 112 -0.87 8.00 0.38
N LEU A 113 -1.68 8.94 0.91
CA LEU A 113 -2.87 9.43 0.21
C LEU A 113 -2.53 10.07 -1.15
N TYR A 114 -1.41 10.77 -1.23
CA TYR A 114 -0.97 11.35 -2.49
C TYR A 114 -0.59 10.28 -3.52
N HIS A 115 0.11 9.23 -3.10
CA HIS A 115 0.42 8.09 -3.98
C HIS A 115 -0.84 7.33 -4.38
N LEU A 116 -1.76 7.08 -3.46
CA LEU A 116 -3.06 6.48 -3.77
C LEU A 116 -3.82 7.28 -4.83
N TYR A 117 -3.86 8.61 -4.69
CA TYR A 117 -4.47 9.49 -5.70
C TYR A 117 -3.81 9.34 -7.08
N ARG A 118 -2.47 9.34 -7.14
CA ARG A 118 -1.73 9.16 -8.41
C ARG A 118 -2.05 7.83 -9.11
N GLU A 119 -2.35 6.82 -8.33
CA GLU A 119 -2.71 5.48 -8.79
C GLU A 119 -4.22 5.29 -9.01
N GLY A 120 -5.00 6.37 -8.94
CA GLY A 120 -6.43 6.33 -9.21
C GLY A 120 -7.29 5.74 -8.09
N VAL A 121 -6.76 5.68 -6.86
CA VAL A 121 -7.54 5.24 -5.70
C VAL A 121 -8.17 6.45 -5.02
N ALA A 122 -9.48 6.49 -4.98
CA ALA A 122 -10.23 7.53 -4.27
C ALA A 122 -10.06 7.37 -2.74
N PHE A 123 -10.11 8.47 -1.99
CA PHE A 123 -9.98 8.43 -0.52
C PHE A 123 -10.92 9.38 0.20
N ASP A 124 -11.96 9.81 -0.49
CA ASP A 124 -12.98 10.68 0.04
C ASP A 124 -14.38 10.07 -0.16
N HIS A 125 -15.17 9.98 0.92
CA HIS A 125 -16.59 9.60 0.95
C HIS A 125 -16.99 8.15 0.70
N HIS A 126 -16.15 7.18 0.99
CA HIS A 126 -16.45 5.77 0.74
C HIS A 126 -16.70 4.92 1.99
N LEU A 127 -16.86 5.56 3.16
CA LEU A 127 -17.17 4.82 4.38
C LEU A 127 -18.56 4.20 4.32
N THR A 128 -19.53 4.89 3.70
CA THR A 128 -20.88 4.38 3.48
C THR A 128 -20.91 3.14 2.63
N GLU A 129 -20.12 3.09 1.56
CA GLU A 129 -20.01 1.93 0.71
C GLU A 129 -19.41 0.75 1.48
N LEU A 130 -18.37 1.01 2.30
CA LEU A 130 -17.80 -0.02 3.15
C LEU A 130 -18.81 -0.53 4.19
N ASP A 131 -19.56 0.36 4.85
CA ASP A 131 -20.58 0.00 5.83
C ASP A 131 -21.73 -0.79 5.16
N ALA A 132 -22.19 -0.37 3.99
CA ALA A 132 -23.20 -1.09 3.21
C ALA A 132 -22.71 -2.50 2.86
N MET A 133 -21.48 -2.66 2.39
CA MET A 133 -20.89 -3.96 2.10
C MET A 133 -20.83 -4.86 3.33
N ILE A 134 -20.40 -4.34 4.48
CA ILE A 134 -20.33 -5.10 5.74
C ILE A 134 -21.70 -5.52 6.22
N ASN A 135 -22.71 -4.69 6.02
CA ASN A 135 -24.09 -4.96 6.41
C ASN A 135 -24.85 -5.83 5.40
N GLY A 136 -24.21 -6.20 4.29
CA GLY A 136 -24.83 -7.00 3.22
C GLY A 136 -25.82 -6.20 2.35
N GLU A 137 -25.72 -4.87 2.36
CA GLU A 137 -26.48 -3.98 1.49
C GLU A 137 -25.83 -3.88 0.10
N PRO A 138 -26.64 -3.60 -0.96
CA PRO A 138 -26.10 -3.41 -2.30
C PRO A 138 -25.13 -2.21 -2.35
N ALA A 139 -23.84 -2.47 -2.55
CA ALA A 139 -22.85 -1.45 -2.83
C ALA A 139 -22.14 -1.78 -4.15
N GLU A 140 -22.29 -0.91 -5.14
CA GLU A 140 -21.57 -1.01 -6.41
C GLU A 140 -20.25 -0.24 -6.29
N ILE A 141 -19.13 -0.96 -6.23
CA ILE A 141 -17.80 -0.35 -6.21
C ILE A 141 -17.40 -0.10 -7.67
N LYS A 142 -17.47 1.15 -8.10
CA LYS A 142 -17.10 1.57 -9.47
C LYS A 142 -15.60 1.75 -9.63
N GLU A 143 -14.94 2.19 -8.58
CA GLU A 143 -13.50 2.47 -8.53
C GLU A 143 -12.91 2.04 -7.19
N PRO A 144 -11.62 1.68 -7.13
CA PRO A 144 -10.95 1.41 -5.87
C PRO A 144 -11.00 2.62 -4.95
N PHE A 145 -11.29 2.41 -3.67
CA PHE A 145 -11.29 3.49 -2.69
C PHE A 145 -10.56 3.11 -1.40
N PHE A 146 -10.05 4.11 -0.73
CA PHE A 146 -9.31 3.97 0.51
C PHE A 146 -10.07 4.59 1.68
N VAL A 147 -10.20 3.82 2.76
CA VAL A 147 -10.77 4.26 4.03
C VAL A 147 -9.68 4.24 5.09
N THR A 148 -9.49 5.36 5.77
CA THR A 148 -8.43 5.48 6.79
C THR A 148 -8.78 4.72 8.07
N GLN A 149 -7.75 4.33 8.84
CA GLN A 149 -7.93 3.77 10.18
C GLN A 149 -8.82 4.66 11.07
N ARG A 150 -8.67 5.99 10.93
CA ARG A 150 -9.45 6.95 11.72
C ARG A 150 -10.92 6.89 11.37
N GLU A 151 -11.26 6.84 10.09
CA GLU A 151 -12.64 6.72 9.60
C GLU A 151 -13.26 5.43 10.10
N ILE A 152 -12.56 4.31 9.94
CA ILE A 152 -13.00 3.01 10.45
C ILE A 152 -13.25 3.04 11.98
N SER A 153 -12.34 3.67 12.74
CA SER A 153 -12.49 3.75 14.20
C SER A 153 -13.56 4.71 14.69
N GLN A 154 -14.06 5.62 13.85
CA GLN A 154 -15.15 6.54 14.15
C GLN A 154 -16.50 6.05 13.66
N SER A 155 -16.52 5.04 12.81
CA SER A 155 -17.74 4.43 12.31
C SER A 155 -18.42 3.59 13.42
N SER A 156 -19.74 3.43 13.30
CA SER A 156 -20.51 2.52 14.15
C SER A 156 -20.36 1.04 13.75
N THR A 157 -19.46 0.74 12.84
CA THR A 157 -19.29 -0.58 12.26
C THR A 157 -18.64 -1.58 13.21
N GLN A 158 -18.80 -2.86 12.92
CA GLN A 158 -18.17 -3.96 13.64
C GLN A 158 -16.61 -3.93 13.58
N LEU A 159 -16.04 -3.06 12.72
CA LEU A 159 -14.60 -2.85 12.58
C LEU A 159 -14.00 -1.93 13.67
N ASN A 160 -14.79 -1.47 14.62
CA ASN A 160 -14.33 -0.62 15.74
C ASN A 160 -13.24 -1.27 16.63
N THR A 161 -12.93 -2.55 16.44
CA THR A 161 -11.86 -3.28 17.16
C THR A 161 -10.44 -2.93 16.69
N ALA A 162 -10.30 -1.94 15.81
CA ALA A 162 -9.03 -1.48 15.27
C ALA A 162 -8.09 -0.75 16.27
N TYR A 163 -8.48 -0.69 17.54
CA TYR A 163 -7.66 -0.06 18.58
C TYR A 163 -6.32 -0.77 18.76
N GLY A 164 -5.24 -0.01 18.66
CA GLY A 164 -3.88 -0.51 18.88
C GLY A 164 -3.19 -1.08 17.64
N THR A 165 -3.90 -1.27 16.53
CA THR A 165 -3.29 -1.70 15.27
C THR A 165 -2.45 -0.59 14.62
N ARG A 166 -1.51 -0.97 13.75
CA ARG A 166 -0.61 -0.04 13.07
C ARG A 166 -0.96 0.20 11.60
N PHE A 167 -2.07 -0.37 11.13
CA PHE A 167 -2.50 -0.13 9.76
C PHE A 167 -2.90 1.35 9.54
N PHE A 168 -2.80 1.79 8.32
CA PHE A 168 -3.16 3.15 7.90
C PHE A 168 -4.61 3.25 7.44
N GLY A 169 -5.10 2.20 6.86
CA GLY A 169 -6.46 2.07 6.34
C GLY A 169 -6.61 0.82 5.51
N VAL A 170 -7.68 0.76 4.75
CA VAL A 170 -7.97 -0.34 3.83
C VAL A 170 -8.28 0.22 2.44
N ILE A 171 -7.77 -0.42 1.40
CA ILE A 171 -8.23 -0.21 0.02
C ILE A 171 -9.29 -1.27 -0.24
N VAL A 172 -10.42 -0.84 -0.76
CA VAL A 172 -11.55 -1.70 -1.12
C VAL A 172 -11.71 -1.69 -2.62
N THR A 173 -11.82 -2.87 -3.20
CA THR A 173 -12.11 -3.08 -4.63
C THR A 173 -13.33 -3.99 -4.77
N GLN A 174 -13.79 -4.25 -5.99
CA GLN A 174 -14.88 -5.19 -6.24
C GLN A 174 -14.57 -6.63 -5.78
N THR A 175 -13.28 -7.01 -5.76
CA THR A 175 -12.87 -8.41 -5.59
C THR A 175 -12.03 -8.65 -4.34
N LYS A 176 -11.51 -7.62 -3.69
CA LYS A 176 -10.58 -7.76 -2.56
C LYS A 176 -10.51 -6.55 -1.65
N ILE A 177 -10.01 -6.78 -0.46
CA ILE A 177 -9.65 -5.77 0.52
C ILE A 177 -8.14 -5.83 0.73
N ILE A 178 -7.49 -4.67 0.68
CA ILE A 178 -6.05 -4.58 0.93
C ILE A 178 -5.81 -3.72 2.17
N ILE A 179 -5.22 -4.31 3.19
CA ILE A 179 -4.85 -3.61 4.41
C ILE A 179 -3.54 -2.86 4.15
N VAL A 180 -3.57 -1.56 4.37
CA VAL A 180 -2.45 -0.65 4.08
C VAL A 180 -1.62 -0.39 5.32
N TYR A 181 -0.33 -0.63 5.21
CA TYR A 181 0.69 -0.28 6.20
C TYR A 181 1.69 0.71 5.61
N ALA A 182 2.18 1.63 6.44
CA ALA A 182 3.37 2.44 6.14
C ALA A 182 4.35 2.27 7.31
N PRO A 183 5.23 1.30 7.22
CA PRO A 183 6.20 1.02 8.28
C PRO A 183 7.18 2.17 8.49
N SER A 184 7.61 2.37 9.72
CA SER A 184 8.66 3.32 10.06
C SER A 184 9.68 2.66 10.97
N LYS A 185 10.94 3.11 10.90
CA LYS A 185 12.07 2.59 11.70
C LYS A 185 11.77 2.46 13.20
N ASP A 186 10.90 3.32 13.73
CA ASP A 186 10.65 3.45 15.17
C ASP A 186 9.41 2.67 15.65
N LYS A 187 8.69 1.97 14.77
CA LYS A 187 7.42 1.36 15.15
C LYS A 187 7.33 -0.10 14.75
N ASN A 188 7.20 -0.95 15.75
CA ASN A 188 7.01 -2.37 15.57
C ASN A 188 5.54 -2.72 15.34
N LEU A 189 5.30 -3.69 14.47
CA LEU A 189 3.99 -4.37 14.40
C LEU A 189 3.90 -5.38 15.55
N TYR A 190 2.74 -5.39 16.20
CA TYR A 190 2.44 -6.37 17.22
C TYR A 190 1.58 -7.49 16.62
N ALA A 191 2.19 -8.61 16.30
CA ALA A 191 1.55 -9.74 15.61
C ALA A 191 0.18 -10.13 16.21
N ARG A 192 0.04 -10.12 17.55
CA ARG A 192 -1.22 -10.43 18.23
C ARG A 192 -2.32 -9.41 17.92
N THR A 193 -1.99 -8.12 17.92
CA THR A 193 -2.95 -7.03 17.68
C THR A 193 -3.38 -7.01 16.22
N GLU A 194 -2.42 -7.15 15.31
CA GLU A 194 -2.70 -7.18 13.87
C GLU A 194 -3.49 -8.44 13.46
N SER A 195 -3.21 -9.59 14.10
CA SER A 195 -4.00 -10.81 13.91
C SER A 195 -5.44 -10.66 14.38
N GLY A 196 -5.67 -9.98 15.49
CA GLY A 196 -7.02 -9.68 15.98
C GLY A 196 -7.80 -8.82 15.00
N PHE A 197 -7.14 -7.80 14.44
CA PHE A 197 -7.74 -6.94 13.40
C PHE A 197 -8.06 -7.72 12.12
N TYR A 198 -7.14 -8.55 11.64
CA TYR A 198 -7.37 -9.44 10.50
C TYR A 198 -8.59 -10.34 10.73
N GLN A 199 -8.70 -10.95 11.88
CA GLN A 199 -9.86 -11.78 12.23
C GLN A 199 -11.15 -10.98 12.24
N SER A 200 -11.13 -9.76 12.77
CA SER A 200 -12.31 -8.88 12.79
C SER A 200 -12.76 -8.49 11.38
N ILE A 201 -11.82 -8.12 10.50
CA ILE A 201 -12.13 -7.85 9.08
C ILE A 201 -12.69 -9.12 8.42
N THR A 202 -12.02 -10.25 8.58
CA THR A 202 -12.47 -11.53 7.98
C THR A 202 -13.88 -11.88 8.45
N CYS A 203 -14.15 -11.78 9.76
CA CYS A 203 -15.48 -12.06 10.31
C CYS A 203 -16.55 -11.08 9.78
N ALA A 204 -16.24 -9.78 9.74
CA ALA A 204 -17.19 -8.79 9.24
C ALA A 204 -17.59 -9.05 7.79
N PHE A 205 -16.62 -9.39 6.94
CA PHE A 205 -16.90 -9.68 5.53
C PHE A 205 -17.46 -11.09 5.27
N SER A 206 -17.13 -12.07 6.12
CA SER A 206 -17.71 -13.42 6.00
C SER A 206 -19.15 -13.52 6.49
N ALA A 207 -19.55 -12.63 7.41
CA ALA A 207 -20.91 -12.57 7.92
C ALA A 207 -21.88 -11.85 6.97
N ALA A 208 -21.37 -11.14 5.98
CA ALA A 208 -22.18 -10.47 4.99
C ALA A 208 -22.89 -11.50 4.08
N THR A 209 -24.19 -11.39 3.99
CA THR A 209 -25.05 -12.33 3.26
C THR A 209 -24.87 -12.21 1.75
N PRO A 210 -24.85 -13.31 0.96
CA PRO A 210 -24.92 -13.20 -0.50
C PRO A 210 -26.17 -12.40 -0.93
N PRO A 211 -26.13 -11.53 -1.98
CA PRO A 211 -25.52 -11.86 -3.26
C PRO A 211 -24.17 -11.21 -3.54
N PHE A 212 -23.55 -10.58 -2.55
CA PHE A 212 -22.26 -9.94 -2.78
C PHE A 212 -21.18 -11.00 -2.75
N ASN A 213 -20.44 -11.14 -3.84
CA ASN A 213 -19.10 -11.68 -3.81
C ASN A 213 -18.23 -10.68 -3.03
N LEU A 214 -18.48 -10.60 -1.72
CA LEU A 214 -17.61 -9.86 -0.85
C LEU A 214 -16.19 -10.35 -1.07
N PRO A 215 -15.23 -9.45 -1.10
CA PRO A 215 -13.86 -9.84 -1.33
C PRO A 215 -13.47 -10.88 -0.28
N THR A 216 -13.40 -12.12 -0.72
CA THR A 216 -12.96 -13.24 0.11
C THR A 216 -11.45 -13.18 0.34
N ASN A 217 -10.76 -12.34 -0.44
CA ASN A 217 -9.31 -12.18 -0.38
C ASN A 217 -8.96 -10.91 0.37
N ILE A 218 -8.35 -11.08 1.54
CA ILE A 218 -7.70 -10.01 2.27
C ILE A 218 -6.22 -10.07 1.98
N GLU A 219 -5.70 -9.00 1.42
CA GLU A 219 -4.32 -8.83 1.03
C GLU A 219 -3.68 -7.70 1.86
N TYR A 220 -2.38 -7.50 1.72
CA TYR A 220 -1.64 -6.49 2.45
C TYR A 220 -0.72 -5.73 1.52
N ILE A 221 -0.60 -4.42 1.74
CA ILE A 221 0.37 -3.59 1.04
C ILE A 221 1.18 -2.76 2.04
N TYR A 222 2.48 -2.73 1.82
CA TYR A 222 3.44 -1.98 2.63
C TYR A 222 4.00 -0.84 1.81
N PHE A 223 3.68 0.39 2.20
CA PHE A 223 4.22 1.59 1.59
C PHE A 223 5.53 1.97 2.27
N TYR A 224 6.64 1.92 1.55
CA TYR A 224 7.94 2.37 2.01
C TYR A 224 8.33 3.67 1.32
N GLN A 225 8.86 4.62 2.08
CA GLN A 225 9.28 5.91 1.54
C GLN A 225 10.60 5.77 0.80
N THR A 226 11.52 4.95 1.31
CA THR A 226 12.84 4.72 0.73
C THR A 226 13.17 3.23 0.71
N ASP A 227 14.10 2.84 -0.18
CA ASP A 227 14.62 1.47 -0.24
C ASP A 227 15.36 1.10 1.05
N GLU A 228 16.04 2.07 1.69
CA GLU A 228 16.70 1.86 2.99
C GLU A 228 15.70 1.48 4.08
N ASP A 229 14.53 2.14 4.16
CA ASP A 229 13.49 1.81 5.14
C ASP A 229 12.92 0.39 4.88
N MET A 230 12.81 0.01 3.62
CA MET A 230 12.41 -1.33 3.22
C MET A 230 13.47 -2.36 3.59
N MET A 231 14.73 -2.13 3.24
CA MET A 231 15.86 -3.00 3.56
C MET A 231 16.03 -3.21 5.06
N ASP A 232 15.88 -2.14 5.86
CA ASP A 232 15.91 -2.22 7.33
C ASP A 232 14.80 -3.15 7.89
N SER A 233 13.68 -3.27 7.18
CA SER A 233 12.58 -4.16 7.59
C SER A 233 12.90 -5.64 7.34
N PHE A 234 13.72 -5.95 6.34
CA PHE A 234 14.17 -7.31 6.04
C PHE A 234 15.46 -7.70 6.75
N SER A 235 16.28 -6.72 7.15
CA SER A 235 17.57 -7.00 7.80
C SER A 235 17.40 -7.26 9.30
N GLU A 236 18.06 -8.30 9.79
CA GLU A 236 18.18 -8.57 11.24
C GLU A 236 19.27 -7.70 11.90
N LYS A 237 20.05 -6.94 11.10
CA LYS A 237 21.18 -6.15 11.58
C LYS A 237 20.69 -4.91 12.33
N GLY A 238 21.06 -4.82 13.60
CA GLY A 238 20.95 -3.61 14.43
C GLY A 238 19.80 -3.57 15.43
N LYS A 239 18.93 -4.55 15.48
CA LYS A 239 17.83 -4.56 16.45
C LYS A 239 18.24 -5.24 17.76
N ARG A 240 18.38 -4.44 18.82
CA ARG A 240 18.71 -4.92 20.17
C ARG A 240 17.64 -5.82 20.82
N ASN A 241 16.46 -5.94 20.22
CA ASN A 241 15.37 -6.80 20.69
C ASN A 241 15.02 -7.83 19.64
N VAL A 242 15.54 -9.02 19.79
CA VAL A 242 15.34 -10.21 18.94
C VAL A 242 13.84 -10.50 18.69
N HIS A 243 12.96 -10.17 19.63
CA HIS A 243 11.52 -10.41 19.52
C HIS A 243 10.78 -9.53 18.51
N THR A 244 11.32 -8.37 18.14
CA THR A 244 10.63 -7.39 17.29
C THR A 244 11.02 -7.48 15.81
N ALA A 245 12.24 -7.90 15.50
CA ALA A 245 12.67 -8.13 14.12
C ALA A 245 12.03 -9.39 13.52
N SER A 246 11.82 -10.42 14.35
CA SER A 246 11.07 -11.62 13.99
C SER A 246 9.60 -11.31 13.71
N THR A 247 9.07 -10.18 14.20
CA THR A 247 7.64 -9.88 14.10
C THR A 247 7.21 -9.58 12.68
N TYR A 248 7.95 -8.76 11.93
CA TYR A 248 7.63 -8.47 10.53
C TYR A 248 7.77 -9.71 9.66
N ARG A 249 8.90 -10.39 9.77
CA ARG A 249 9.18 -11.62 9.06
C ARG A 249 8.23 -12.75 9.47
N THR A 250 7.98 -12.92 10.77
CA THR A 250 7.07 -13.93 11.30
C THR A 250 5.62 -13.60 10.95
N TYR A 251 5.24 -12.32 10.93
CA TYR A 251 3.91 -11.90 10.53
C TYR A 251 3.70 -12.10 9.03
N CYS A 252 4.66 -11.73 8.20
CA CYS A 252 4.66 -12.05 6.78
C CYS A 252 4.64 -13.57 6.53
N ASN A 253 5.39 -14.37 7.31
CA ASN A 253 5.47 -15.82 7.15
C ASN A 253 4.23 -16.57 7.57
N SER A 254 3.60 -16.14 8.67
CA SER A 254 2.67 -17.06 9.34
C SER A 254 1.22 -16.93 8.89
N ARG A 255 0.82 -15.84 8.22
CA ARG A 255 -0.60 -15.57 7.96
C ARG A 255 -0.94 -14.78 6.70
N LEU A 256 0.03 -14.14 6.04
CA LEU A 256 -0.24 -13.28 4.91
C LEU A 256 0.02 -14.04 3.60
N LYS A 257 -1.02 -14.64 3.06
CA LYS A 257 -0.91 -15.35 1.78
C LYS A 257 -0.58 -14.45 0.61
N GLN A 258 -0.95 -13.16 0.67
CA GLN A 258 -0.66 -12.19 -0.36
C GLN A 258 -0.30 -10.85 0.27
N SER A 259 0.91 -10.38 -0.01
CA SER A 259 1.41 -9.10 0.47
C SER A 259 2.31 -8.49 -0.58
N TYR A 260 2.33 -7.16 -0.64
CA TYR A 260 3.04 -6.38 -1.65
C TYR A 260 3.86 -5.30 -1.00
N ILE A 261 4.96 -4.91 -1.65
CA ILE A 261 5.70 -3.71 -1.29
C ILE A 261 5.52 -2.68 -2.38
N TYR A 262 5.05 -1.50 -1.99
CA TYR A 262 4.99 -0.32 -2.84
C TYR A 262 6.04 0.69 -2.38
N ARG A 263 7.00 1.00 -3.26
CA ARG A 263 8.06 1.97 -3.01
C ARG A 263 7.61 3.33 -3.51
N MET A 264 7.37 4.26 -2.59
CA MET A 264 6.87 5.60 -2.94
C MET A 264 7.86 6.40 -3.81
N ASN A 265 9.15 6.07 -3.72
CA ASN A 265 10.19 6.62 -4.58
C ASN A 265 10.75 5.52 -5.49
N GLY A 266 10.26 5.44 -6.73
CA GLY A 266 10.80 4.52 -7.73
C GLY A 266 10.16 3.12 -7.72
N ASN A 267 8.84 3.05 -7.53
CA ASN A 267 8.14 1.79 -7.74
C ASN A 267 8.07 1.45 -9.22
N THR A 268 8.33 0.20 -9.57
CA THR A 268 8.35 -0.28 -10.95
C THR A 268 6.95 -0.50 -11.48
N PHE A 269 6.16 -1.31 -10.78
CA PHE A 269 4.77 -1.59 -11.13
C PHE A 269 3.82 -0.51 -10.64
N ARG A 270 2.65 -0.39 -11.26
CA ARG A 270 1.57 0.49 -10.80
C ARG A 270 0.70 -0.22 -9.77
N LEU A 271 0.11 0.54 -8.89
CA LEU A 271 -0.85 -0.02 -7.93
C LEU A 271 -2.04 -0.69 -8.64
N SER A 272 -2.47 -0.14 -9.79
CA SER A 272 -3.50 -0.73 -10.64
C SER A 272 -3.16 -2.14 -11.11
N ASP A 273 -1.88 -2.50 -11.25
CA ASP A 273 -1.46 -3.84 -11.67
C ASP A 273 -1.74 -4.91 -10.61
N ILE A 274 -1.75 -4.46 -9.34
CA ILE A 274 -2.11 -5.30 -8.19
C ILE A 274 -3.62 -5.27 -7.92
N LEU A 275 -4.25 -4.09 -8.05
CA LEU A 275 -5.68 -3.90 -7.75
C LEU A 275 -6.56 -4.67 -8.73
N ASP A 276 -6.18 -4.72 -9.99
CA ASP A 276 -6.84 -5.50 -11.04
C ASP A 276 -6.37 -6.95 -11.01
N THR A 277 -7.27 -7.85 -10.62
CA THR A 277 -6.95 -9.29 -10.49
C THR A 277 -6.63 -9.93 -11.84
N ASP A 278 -7.27 -9.49 -12.92
CA ASP A 278 -7.04 -10.09 -14.24
C ASP A 278 -5.72 -9.59 -14.84
N LYS A 279 -5.41 -8.32 -14.64
CA LYS A 279 -4.10 -7.76 -15.02
C LYS A 279 -2.95 -8.44 -14.29
N ARG A 280 -3.11 -8.68 -13.00
CA ARG A 280 -2.14 -9.43 -12.21
C ARG A 280 -1.91 -10.83 -12.76
N LYS A 281 -3.00 -11.57 -13.05
CA LYS A 281 -2.90 -12.90 -13.67
C LYS A 281 -2.24 -12.85 -15.04
N ALA A 282 -2.48 -11.79 -15.81
CA ALA A 282 -1.83 -11.60 -17.11
C ALA A 282 -0.31 -11.43 -16.94
N ILE A 283 0.15 -10.63 -15.97
CA ILE A 283 1.57 -10.48 -15.66
C ILE A 283 2.18 -11.84 -15.26
N ASP A 284 1.55 -12.56 -14.33
CA ASP A 284 2.00 -13.90 -13.90
C ASP A 284 2.07 -14.87 -15.08
N ALA A 285 1.12 -14.81 -16.01
CA ALA A 285 1.08 -15.64 -17.20
C ALA A 285 2.25 -15.34 -18.15
N VAL A 286 2.57 -14.05 -18.35
CA VAL A 286 3.70 -13.63 -19.20
C VAL A 286 5.02 -14.20 -18.67
N PHE A 287 5.30 -14.05 -17.38
CA PHE A 287 6.49 -14.64 -16.77
C PHE A 287 6.49 -16.16 -16.89
N SER A 288 5.34 -16.80 -16.67
CA SER A 288 5.23 -18.26 -16.74
C SER A 288 5.45 -18.79 -18.15
N GLU A 289 4.93 -18.08 -19.17
CA GLU A 289 5.11 -18.44 -20.58
C GLU A 289 6.55 -18.22 -21.03
N TYR A 290 7.13 -17.04 -20.76
CA TYR A 290 8.48 -16.69 -21.18
C TYR A 290 9.53 -17.64 -20.59
N TYR A 291 9.43 -17.99 -19.32
CA TYR A 291 10.35 -18.89 -18.64
C TYR A 291 9.90 -20.37 -18.62
N GLU A 292 8.84 -20.71 -19.36
CA GLU A 292 8.32 -22.08 -19.47
C GLU A 292 8.04 -22.70 -18.08
N VAL A 293 7.41 -21.92 -17.17
CA VAL A 293 7.07 -22.38 -15.82
C VAL A 293 5.92 -23.36 -15.88
N GLN A 294 6.13 -24.56 -15.35
CA GLN A 294 5.12 -25.61 -15.32
C GLN A 294 4.45 -25.66 -13.94
N PRO A 295 3.13 -25.47 -13.85
CA PRO A 295 2.43 -25.66 -12.60
C PRO A 295 2.51 -27.12 -12.17
N ARG A 296 2.99 -27.37 -10.96
CA ARG A 296 3.06 -28.69 -10.35
C ARG A 296 2.58 -28.63 -8.91
N ALA A 297 1.64 -29.48 -8.53
CA ALA A 297 1.21 -29.55 -7.15
C ALA A 297 2.37 -30.04 -6.26
N VAL A 298 2.73 -29.25 -5.26
CA VAL A 298 3.75 -29.61 -4.27
C VAL A 298 3.06 -30.09 -3.02
N SER A 299 2.90 -31.40 -2.89
CA SER A 299 2.10 -32.05 -1.84
C SER A 299 2.67 -31.92 -0.42
N HIS A 300 3.94 -31.48 -0.29
CA HIS A 300 4.64 -31.48 1.01
C HIS A 300 4.72 -30.10 1.67
N LEU A 301 4.29 -29.05 0.98
CA LEU A 301 4.53 -27.68 1.40
C LEU A 301 3.20 -26.96 1.63
N LYS A 302 2.56 -27.23 2.77
CA LYS A 302 1.26 -26.63 3.11
C LYS A 302 1.25 -25.09 3.18
N ASP A 303 2.42 -24.47 3.34
CA ASP A 303 2.54 -23.03 3.61
C ASP A 303 3.52 -22.30 2.68
N VAL A 304 4.04 -22.94 1.62
CA VAL A 304 4.99 -22.34 0.69
C VAL A 304 4.32 -22.10 -0.66
N HIS A 305 4.27 -20.85 -1.10
CA HIS A 305 3.72 -20.45 -2.40
C HIS A 305 4.75 -20.65 -3.51
N VAL A 306 4.94 -21.87 -3.98
CA VAL A 306 5.67 -22.16 -5.22
C VAL A 306 4.73 -21.91 -6.38
N CYS A 307 5.07 -21.01 -7.30
CA CYS A 307 4.25 -20.74 -8.49
C CYS A 307 4.31 -21.88 -9.50
N GLY A 308 5.42 -22.61 -9.53
CA GLY A 308 5.64 -23.74 -10.41
C GLY A 308 7.10 -24.17 -10.41
N PHE A 309 7.50 -24.93 -11.44
CA PHE A 309 8.86 -25.38 -11.64
C PHE A 309 9.36 -24.96 -13.02
N TYR A 310 10.63 -24.58 -13.09
CA TYR A 310 11.27 -24.14 -14.33
C TYR A 310 11.38 -25.29 -15.32
N ARG A 311 10.74 -25.19 -16.48
CA ARG A 311 10.73 -26.21 -17.54
C ARG A 311 10.39 -27.59 -16.96
N ASN A 312 11.13 -28.63 -17.40
CA ASN A 312 11.01 -30.01 -16.90
C ASN A 312 11.96 -30.31 -15.75
N THR A 313 12.36 -29.32 -14.96
CA THR A 313 13.25 -29.47 -13.81
C THR A 313 12.49 -29.49 -12.50
N ASP A 314 13.19 -29.79 -11.40
CA ASP A 314 12.68 -29.67 -10.03
C ASP A 314 13.10 -28.34 -9.37
N ILE A 315 13.47 -27.33 -10.19
CA ILE A 315 13.84 -26.01 -9.69
C ILE A 315 12.56 -25.19 -9.45
N PRO A 316 12.24 -24.85 -8.20
CA PRO A 316 11.03 -24.08 -7.86
C PRO A 316 11.14 -22.64 -8.31
N VAL A 317 10.02 -22.07 -8.69
CA VAL A 317 9.87 -20.70 -9.15
C VAL A 317 8.95 -19.93 -8.22
N PHE A 318 9.36 -18.71 -7.86
CA PHE A 318 8.57 -17.78 -7.06
C PHE A 318 8.40 -16.47 -7.82
N MET A 319 7.16 -15.96 -7.89
CA MET A 319 6.86 -14.65 -8.46
C MET A 319 7.17 -13.56 -7.44
N LEU A 320 8.03 -12.61 -7.81
CA LEU A 320 8.45 -11.48 -7.00
C LEU A 320 8.33 -10.15 -7.71
N TRP A 321 7.66 -10.09 -8.85
CA TRP A 321 7.50 -8.85 -9.59
C TRP A 321 6.72 -7.76 -8.80
N ASP A 322 5.91 -8.17 -7.85
CA ASP A 322 5.18 -7.30 -6.93
C ASP A 322 5.93 -7.05 -5.59
N LEU A 323 7.20 -7.45 -5.53
CA LEU A 323 8.06 -7.43 -4.35
C LEU A 323 7.41 -8.09 -3.13
N SER A 324 6.65 -9.17 -3.34
CA SER A 324 5.91 -9.87 -2.29
C SER A 324 6.80 -10.37 -1.15
N PRO A 325 6.68 -9.83 0.07
CA PRO A 325 7.43 -10.33 1.23
C PRO A 325 7.14 -11.79 1.53
N SER A 326 5.90 -12.22 1.35
CA SER A 326 5.50 -13.61 1.61
C SER A 326 6.10 -14.58 0.59
N ALA A 327 6.19 -14.19 -0.68
CA ALA A 327 6.85 -14.99 -1.71
C ALA A 327 8.36 -15.11 -1.45
N LEU A 328 9.02 -13.99 -1.13
CA LEU A 328 10.45 -13.99 -0.81
C LEU A 328 10.77 -14.87 0.39
N VAL A 329 9.98 -14.75 1.45
CA VAL A 329 10.17 -15.59 2.64
C VAL A 329 9.90 -17.05 2.33
N SER A 330 8.87 -17.36 1.56
CA SER A 330 8.59 -18.73 1.12
C SER A 330 9.75 -19.31 0.32
N ALA A 331 10.35 -18.52 -0.56
CA ALA A 331 11.54 -18.91 -1.32
C ALA A 331 12.74 -19.19 -0.39
N ILE A 332 12.97 -18.35 0.61
CA ILE A 332 14.02 -18.54 1.63
C ILE A 332 13.75 -19.79 2.45
N ASP A 333 12.53 -20.02 2.92
CA ASP A 333 12.18 -21.19 3.72
C ASP A 333 12.26 -22.49 2.90
N TYR A 334 12.03 -22.42 1.60
CA TYR A 334 12.23 -23.56 0.70
C TYR A 334 13.69 -24.02 0.69
N THR A 335 14.65 -23.10 0.67
CA THR A 335 16.09 -23.45 0.69
C THR A 335 16.55 -24.09 2.00
N ARG A 336 15.75 -23.97 3.07
CA ARG A 336 16.05 -24.53 4.40
C ARG A 336 15.42 -25.88 4.65
N GLN A 337 14.70 -26.41 3.68
CA GLN A 337 13.99 -27.68 3.86
C GLN A 337 14.94 -28.88 3.84
N PRO A 338 14.63 -29.95 4.61
CA PRO A 338 15.33 -31.20 4.49
C PRO A 338 15.21 -31.72 3.05
N GLY A 339 16.37 -32.02 2.43
CA GLY A 339 16.43 -32.49 1.05
C GLY A 339 16.74 -31.40 0.00
N PHE A 340 16.74 -30.13 0.37
CA PHE A 340 17.30 -29.08 -0.50
C PHE A 340 18.83 -29.24 -0.54
N GLY A 341 19.38 -29.60 -1.70
CA GLY A 341 20.81 -29.89 -1.86
C GLY A 341 21.69 -28.65 -1.70
N ILE A 342 22.98 -28.85 -1.42
CA ILE A 342 23.97 -27.77 -1.30
C ILE A 342 24.05 -26.92 -2.58
N ASP A 343 23.83 -27.54 -3.72
CA ASP A 343 23.81 -26.89 -5.04
C ASP A 343 22.38 -26.60 -5.53
N GLY A 344 21.39 -26.76 -4.67
CA GLY A 344 19.99 -26.49 -4.99
C GLY A 344 19.80 -25.03 -5.44
N LYS A 345 18.93 -24.83 -6.41
CA LYS A 345 18.59 -23.50 -6.98
C LYS A 345 17.10 -23.21 -6.78
N VAL A 346 16.80 -21.94 -6.66
CA VAL A 346 15.46 -21.36 -6.61
C VAL A 346 15.45 -20.20 -7.61
N TYR A 347 14.45 -20.11 -8.43
CA TYR A 347 14.28 -18.99 -9.36
C TYR A 347 13.29 -17.97 -8.83
N LEU A 348 13.71 -16.70 -8.88
CA LEU A 348 12.89 -15.54 -8.48
C LEU A 348 12.60 -14.74 -9.73
N MET A 349 11.32 -14.57 -10.05
CA MET A 349 10.88 -13.82 -11.22
C MET A 349 10.46 -12.42 -10.81
N CYS A 350 11.10 -11.40 -11.38
CA CYS A 350 10.84 -10.00 -11.06
C CYS A 350 10.93 -9.13 -12.32
N PHE A 351 10.64 -7.85 -12.17
CA PHE A 351 10.99 -6.88 -13.21
C PHE A 351 12.49 -6.58 -13.17
N GLU A 352 13.08 -6.32 -14.35
CA GLU A 352 14.50 -5.98 -14.51
C GLU A 352 14.90 -4.81 -13.61
N GLU A 353 14.02 -3.81 -13.52
CA GLU A 353 14.22 -2.61 -12.72
C GLU A 353 14.32 -2.87 -11.21
N ASP A 354 13.86 -4.03 -10.73
CA ASP A 354 13.90 -4.44 -9.32
C ASP A 354 14.95 -5.54 -9.03
N ALA A 355 15.61 -6.06 -10.06
CA ALA A 355 16.55 -7.18 -9.93
C ALA A 355 17.71 -6.88 -8.98
N ASP A 356 18.32 -5.69 -9.11
CA ASP A 356 19.42 -5.26 -8.24
C ASP A 356 18.99 -5.13 -6.79
N LEU A 357 17.80 -4.61 -6.54
CA LEU A 357 17.22 -4.49 -5.20
C LEU A 357 17.00 -5.86 -4.55
N ILE A 358 16.45 -6.81 -5.28
CA ILE A 358 16.25 -8.18 -4.81
C ILE A 358 17.61 -8.83 -4.52
N ALA A 359 18.58 -8.65 -5.40
CA ALA A 359 19.94 -9.14 -5.21
C ALA A 359 20.57 -8.55 -3.93
N GLU A 360 20.38 -7.26 -3.66
CA GLU A 360 20.86 -6.61 -2.43
C GLU A 360 20.20 -7.22 -1.18
N ILE A 361 18.88 -7.42 -1.18
CA ILE A 361 18.15 -8.09 -0.10
C ILE A 361 18.74 -9.48 0.18
N LEU A 362 18.96 -10.27 -0.85
CA LEU A 362 19.51 -11.63 -0.72
C LEU A 362 20.96 -11.62 -0.23
N ASN A 363 21.77 -10.66 -0.66
CA ASN A 363 23.17 -10.55 -0.29
C ASN A 363 23.38 -10.15 1.20
N THR A 364 22.33 -9.78 1.92
CA THR A 364 22.39 -9.64 3.38
C THR A 364 22.80 -10.97 4.06
N ASP A 365 22.54 -12.11 3.40
CA ASP A 365 23.03 -13.43 3.77
C ASP A 365 23.70 -14.11 2.57
N ARG A 366 25.04 -14.03 2.50
CA ARG A 366 25.82 -14.56 1.39
C ARG A 366 25.69 -16.07 1.18
N GLN A 367 25.42 -16.83 2.24
CA GLN A 367 25.22 -18.27 2.12
C GLN A 367 23.89 -18.58 1.47
N LEU A 368 22.90 -17.76 1.75
CA LEU A 368 21.57 -17.86 1.17
C LEU A 368 21.57 -17.43 -0.31
N ALA A 369 22.24 -16.31 -0.61
CA ALA A 369 22.26 -15.71 -1.96
C ALA A 369 22.69 -16.69 -3.05
N LYS A 370 23.62 -17.59 -2.76
CA LYS A 370 24.11 -18.58 -3.73
C LYS A 370 23.05 -19.55 -4.25
N HIS A 371 21.93 -19.70 -3.54
CA HIS A 371 20.85 -20.58 -3.92
C HIS A 371 19.83 -19.92 -4.85
N PHE A 372 19.88 -18.61 -5.01
CA PHE A 372 18.91 -17.87 -5.82
C PHE A 372 19.49 -17.51 -7.19
N ALA A 373 18.64 -17.58 -8.19
CA ALA A 373 18.86 -17.00 -9.49
C ALA A 373 17.68 -16.09 -9.82
N ILE A 374 17.98 -14.86 -10.22
CA ILE A 374 16.99 -13.87 -10.62
C ILE A 374 16.72 -14.06 -12.11
N CYS A 375 15.44 -14.14 -12.45
CA CYS A 375 14.92 -14.20 -13.82
C CYS A 375 14.05 -12.96 -14.01
N ASP A 376 14.47 -12.04 -14.86
CA ASP A 376 13.87 -10.73 -14.98
C ASP A 376 13.34 -10.44 -16.38
N LEU A 377 12.35 -9.55 -16.44
CA LEU A 377 11.78 -9.00 -17.67
C LEU A 377 11.57 -7.50 -17.50
N PRO A 378 11.81 -6.69 -18.55
CA PRO A 378 11.53 -5.25 -18.51
C PRO A 378 10.04 -4.98 -18.31
N TYR A 379 9.68 -4.15 -17.32
CA TYR A 379 8.28 -3.82 -17.02
C TYR A 379 7.52 -3.29 -18.24
N GLN A 380 8.17 -2.39 -18.99
CA GLN A 380 7.56 -1.76 -20.17
C GLN A 380 7.21 -2.80 -21.25
N GLU A 381 8.07 -3.77 -21.50
CA GLU A 381 7.84 -4.80 -22.52
C GLU A 381 6.74 -5.76 -22.10
N VAL A 382 6.72 -6.16 -20.81
CA VAL A 382 5.64 -6.97 -20.24
C VAL A 382 4.30 -6.27 -20.44
N MET A 383 4.22 -4.96 -20.15
CA MET A 383 2.99 -4.20 -20.30
C MET A 383 2.58 -4.02 -21.77
N GLN A 384 3.52 -3.77 -22.66
CA GLN A 384 3.27 -3.68 -24.11
C GLN A 384 2.76 -5.03 -24.67
N TYR A 385 3.33 -6.15 -24.21
CA TYR A 385 2.88 -7.49 -24.61
C TYR A 385 1.44 -7.75 -24.13
N ILE A 386 1.13 -7.46 -22.86
CA ILE A 386 -0.23 -7.61 -22.32
C ILE A 386 -1.25 -6.76 -23.08
N ASN A 387 -0.86 -5.55 -23.49
CA ASN A 387 -1.71 -4.64 -24.26
C ASN A 387 -1.82 -5.02 -25.74
N GLY A 388 -1.06 -6.02 -26.23
CA GLY A 388 -1.01 -6.42 -27.63
C GLY A 388 -0.26 -5.43 -28.52
N GLU A 389 0.60 -4.60 -27.97
CA GLU A 389 1.42 -3.60 -28.69
C GLU A 389 2.66 -4.24 -29.32
N ILE A 390 3.19 -5.32 -28.72
CA ILE A 390 4.26 -6.15 -29.25
C ILE A 390 3.83 -7.61 -29.30
N ALA A 391 4.40 -8.38 -30.25
CA ALA A 391 4.06 -9.79 -30.43
C ALA A 391 4.87 -10.74 -29.55
N ARG A 392 6.02 -10.28 -29.04
CA ARG A 392 6.88 -11.03 -28.11
C ARG A 392 7.76 -10.07 -27.32
N ILE A 393 8.29 -10.55 -26.20
CA ILE A 393 9.30 -9.89 -25.38
C ILE A 393 10.69 -10.37 -25.88
N ASP A 394 11.61 -9.47 -26.11
CA ASP A 394 12.96 -9.76 -26.66
C ASP A 394 13.97 -10.21 -25.58
#